data_c595b45ff26f83660cf540742675d3bb
#
_entry.id   c595b45ff26f83660cf540742675d3bb
#
_cell.length_a   1.000
_cell.length_b   1.000
_cell.length_c   1.000
_cell.angle_alpha   90.00
_cell.angle_beta   90.00
_cell.angle_gamma   90.00
#
_symmetry.space_group_name_H-M   'P 1'
#
loop_
_entity.id
_entity.type
_entity.pdbx_description
1 polymer ?
#
loop_
_entity_poly.entity_id
_entity_poly.type
_entity_poly.pdbx_seq_one_letter_code
_entity_poly.pdbx_strand_id
1 'polypeptide(L)'
;MKKIIALFLLAFSVNSFAEGENTLKDVQFKDLNNNVVTLDQVTTKGKPVYVKTWASWCPICLAGLAEINELSADQSKNFDVITIVSPGAKGEKETQDFIEWYKGLDYKNIIVLLDEKGETIKRGKVRGYPYRLVLDANFTLQKTLPGHLGTAQIKQLF
;
A
#
# COMPACT_ATOMS: atom_id res chain seq x y z
N MET A 1 -6.35 -61.24 -32.30
CA MET A 1 -6.74 -60.58 -31.03
C MET A 1 -5.84 -59.38 -30.83
N LYS A 2 -6.33 -58.20 -31.23
CA LYS A 2 -5.55 -56.92 -31.09
C LYS A 2 -6.00 -56.24 -29.80
N LYS A 3 -5.10 -56.16 -28.83
CA LYS A 3 -5.33 -55.40 -27.58
C LYS A 3 -5.04 -53.93 -27.83
N ILE A 4 -6.07 -53.09 -27.75
CA ILE A 4 -5.98 -51.65 -27.80
C ILE A 4 -5.70 -51.17 -26.37
N ILE A 5 -4.51 -50.63 -26.12
CA ILE A 5 -4.15 -49.96 -24.86
C ILE A 5 -4.56 -48.48 -25.01
N ALA A 6 -5.64 -48.10 -24.32
CA ALA A 6 -6.06 -46.72 -24.23
C ALA A 6 -5.16 -46.00 -23.20
N LEU A 7 -4.33 -45.09 -23.69
CA LEU A 7 -3.49 -44.21 -22.85
C LEU A 7 -4.36 -43.06 -22.34
N PHE A 8 -4.72 -43.10 -21.06
CA PHE A 8 -5.43 -42.01 -20.38
C PHE A 8 -4.43 -40.91 -20.05
N LEU A 9 -4.41 -39.85 -20.84
CA LEU A 9 -3.70 -38.62 -20.53
C LEU A 9 -4.48 -37.84 -19.45
N LEU A 10 -4.03 -37.96 -18.18
CA LEU A 10 -4.47 -37.08 -17.13
C LEU A 10 -3.89 -35.67 -17.39
N ALA A 11 -4.74 -34.78 -17.89
CA ALA A 11 -4.44 -33.36 -17.94
C ALA A 11 -4.44 -32.81 -16.49
N PHE A 12 -3.26 -32.61 -15.91
CA PHE A 12 -3.12 -31.81 -14.70
C PHE A 12 -3.40 -30.36 -15.06
N SER A 13 -4.60 -29.89 -14.73
CA SER A 13 -4.93 -28.47 -14.72
C SER A 13 -4.17 -27.82 -13.57
N VAL A 14 -3.02 -27.24 -13.85
CA VAL A 14 -2.35 -26.31 -12.92
C VAL A 14 -3.26 -25.08 -12.80
N ASN A 15 -4.05 -25.02 -11.73
CA ASN A 15 -4.67 -23.78 -11.30
C ASN A 15 -3.52 -22.82 -10.90
N SER A 16 -3.14 -21.94 -11.82
CA SER A 16 -2.35 -20.76 -11.49
C SER A 16 -3.25 -19.87 -10.62
N PHE A 17 -3.14 -20.01 -9.30
CA PHE A 17 -3.65 -18.99 -8.39
C PHE A 17 -2.91 -17.70 -8.74
N ALA A 18 -3.67 -16.64 -9.05
CA ALA A 18 -3.12 -15.33 -9.36
C ALA A 18 -2.40 -14.81 -8.11
N GLU A 19 -1.08 -14.90 -8.08
CA GLU A 19 -0.22 -14.36 -7.01
C GLU A 19 -0.36 -12.84 -6.86
N GLY A 20 -1.06 -12.14 -7.77
CA GLY A 20 -1.21 -10.69 -7.78
C GLY A 20 -2.24 -10.10 -6.82
N GLU A 21 -3.18 -10.87 -6.28
CA GLU A 21 -4.29 -10.29 -5.49
C GLU A 21 -3.91 -9.91 -4.06
N ASN A 22 -2.85 -10.47 -3.50
CA ASN A 22 -2.47 -10.27 -2.09
C ASN A 22 -1.11 -9.56 -1.90
N THR A 23 -0.62 -8.87 -2.91
CA THR A 23 0.65 -8.14 -2.85
C THR A 23 0.53 -6.78 -3.51
N LEU A 24 1.37 -5.82 -3.09
CA LEU A 24 1.55 -4.53 -3.73
C LEU A 24 2.88 -4.42 -4.49
N LYS A 25 3.60 -5.52 -4.66
CA LYS A 25 4.94 -5.55 -5.24
C LYS A 25 5.00 -5.02 -6.68
N ASP A 26 3.99 -5.33 -7.47
CA ASP A 26 3.88 -4.96 -8.89
C ASP A 26 3.12 -3.65 -9.13
N VAL A 27 2.64 -3.01 -8.05
CA VAL A 27 1.88 -1.77 -8.15
C VAL A 27 2.81 -0.61 -8.45
N GLN A 28 2.46 0.16 -9.47
CA GLN A 28 3.11 1.41 -9.81
C GLN A 28 2.35 2.57 -9.19
N PHE A 29 3.08 3.44 -8.52
CA PHE A 29 2.60 4.66 -7.90
C PHE A 29 3.23 5.88 -8.57
N LYS A 30 2.71 7.06 -8.27
CA LYS A 30 3.43 8.31 -8.51
C LYS A 30 3.92 8.90 -7.19
N ASP A 31 5.07 9.53 -7.23
CA ASP A 31 5.54 10.38 -6.13
C ASP A 31 4.96 11.81 -6.27
N LEU A 32 5.28 12.68 -5.32
CA LEU A 32 4.85 14.09 -5.35
C LEU A 32 5.52 14.93 -6.44
N ASN A 33 6.53 14.39 -7.14
CA ASN A 33 7.15 14.99 -8.31
C ASN A 33 6.61 14.40 -9.63
N ASN A 34 5.54 13.60 -9.53
CA ASN A 34 4.88 12.93 -10.66
C ASN A 34 5.74 11.85 -11.35
N ASN A 35 6.80 11.36 -10.67
CA ASN A 35 7.58 10.23 -11.16
C ASN A 35 6.86 8.92 -10.84
N VAL A 36 6.97 7.96 -11.76
CA VAL A 36 6.49 6.59 -11.52
C VAL A 36 7.50 5.84 -10.63
N VAL A 37 7.02 5.30 -9.53
CA VAL A 37 7.82 4.56 -8.55
C VAL A 37 7.11 3.29 -8.10
N THR A 38 7.89 2.33 -7.59
CA THR A 38 7.40 1.11 -6.95
C THR A 38 7.82 1.07 -5.47
N LEU A 39 7.25 0.19 -4.67
CA LEU A 39 7.54 0.12 -3.23
C LEU A 39 9.02 -0.16 -2.95
N ASP A 40 9.67 -1.01 -3.72
CA ASP A 40 11.08 -1.36 -3.56
C ASP A 40 12.04 -0.20 -3.82
N GLN A 41 11.61 0.82 -4.55
CA GLN A 41 12.40 2.03 -4.82
C GLN A 41 12.33 3.05 -3.67
N VAL A 42 11.30 2.99 -2.82
CA VAL A 42 11.03 3.98 -1.77
C VAL A 42 11.11 3.41 -0.36
N THR A 43 11.35 2.11 -0.22
CA THR A 43 11.47 1.41 1.06
C THR A 43 12.84 0.74 1.22
N THR A 44 13.16 0.35 2.45
CA THR A 44 14.39 -0.37 2.78
C THR A 44 14.25 -1.86 2.49
N LYS A 45 15.14 -2.40 1.68
CA LYS A 45 15.14 -3.82 1.35
C LYS A 45 15.15 -4.69 2.62
N GLY A 46 14.25 -5.66 2.67
CA GLY A 46 14.17 -6.64 3.75
C GLY A 46 13.40 -6.17 4.99
N LYS A 47 12.88 -4.94 5.00
CA LYS A 47 12.01 -4.46 6.08
C LYS A 47 10.53 -4.60 5.72
N PRO A 48 9.68 -4.97 6.70
CA PRO A 48 8.23 -4.86 6.53
C PRO A 48 7.80 -3.39 6.45
N VAL A 49 6.58 -3.15 5.97
CA VAL A 49 6.10 -1.79 5.70
C VAL A 49 4.76 -1.55 6.38
N TYR A 50 4.67 -0.46 7.12
CA TYR A 50 3.41 0.13 7.55
C TYR A 50 2.90 1.09 6.50
N VAL A 51 1.66 0.89 6.06
CA VAL A 51 1.00 1.75 5.09
C VAL A 51 -0.21 2.39 5.73
N LYS A 52 -0.30 3.73 5.67
CA LYS A 52 -1.52 4.48 5.98
C LYS A 52 -2.18 4.90 4.67
N THR A 53 -3.42 4.47 4.43
CA THR A 53 -4.24 5.02 3.34
C THR A 53 -5.12 6.14 3.87
N TRP A 54 -5.22 7.23 3.13
CA TRP A 54 -5.89 8.43 3.58
C TRP A 54 -6.37 9.31 2.44
N ALA A 55 -7.12 10.37 2.76
CA ALA A 55 -7.60 11.35 1.79
C ALA A 55 -7.49 12.77 2.35
N SER A 56 -7.35 13.76 1.45
CA SER A 56 -7.20 15.18 1.80
C SER A 56 -8.44 15.77 2.49
N TRP A 57 -9.60 15.21 2.24
CA TRP A 57 -10.87 15.64 2.82
C TRP A 57 -11.18 14.96 4.18
N CYS A 58 -10.33 14.06 4.66
CA CYS A 58 -10.58 13.24 5.86
C CYS A 58 -9.97 13.89 7.11
N PRO A 59 -10.77 14.52 8.02
CA PRO A 59 -10.22 15.23 9.18
C PRO A 59 -9.39 14.34 10.12
N ILE A 60 -9.85 13.13 10.41
CA ILE A 60 -9.12 12.16 11.26
C ILE A 60 -7.81 11.74 10.61
N CYS A 61 -7.77 11.66 9.28
CA CYS A 61 -6.55 11.35 8.55
C CYS A 61 -5.52 12.45 8.73
N LEU A 62 -5.94 13.71 8.53
CA LEU A 62 -5.08 14.89 8.65
C LEU A 62 -4.54 15.09 10.06
N ALA A 63 -5.41 14.91 11.07
CA ALA A 63 -5.01 15.00 12.47
C ALA A 63 -3.87 14.03 12.84
N GLY A 64 -3.78 12.87 12.21
CA GLY A 64 -2.74 11.87 12.44
C GLY A 64 -1.47 12.04 11.61
N LEU A 65 -1.37 13.03 10.69
CA LEU A 65 -0.19 13.16 9.83
C LEU A 65 1.05 13.64 10.58
N ALA A 66 0.91 14.51 11.58
CA ALA A 66 2.04 14.96 12.40
C ALA A 66 2.74 13.77 13.08
N GLU A 67 1.96 12.87 13.68
CA GLU A 67 2.49 11.65 14.33
C GLU A 67 3.15 10.70 13.31
N ILE A 68 2.58 10.55 12.12
CA ILE A 68 3.19 9.78 11.03
C ILE A 68 4.51 10.42 10.57
N ASN A 69 4.58 11.76 10.51
CA ASN A 69 5.82 12.48 10.18
C ASN A 69 6.93 12.21 11.19
N GLU A 70 6.63 12.25 12.48
CA GLU A 70 7.58 11.92 13.55
C GLU A 70 7.99 10.45 13.49
N LEU A 71 7.05 9.54 13.35
CA LEU A 71 7.33 8.11 13.22
C LEU A 71 8.18 7.80 11.98
N SER A 72 7.94 8.49 10.85
CA SER A 72 8.74 8.32 9.64
C SER A 72 10.20 8.72 9.86
N ALA A 73 10.45 9.76 10.65
CA ALA A 73 11.81 10.24 11.00
C ALA A 73 12.54 9.32 11.98
N ASP A 74 11.85 8.48 12.74
CA ASP A 74 12.45 7.62 13.76
C ASP A 74 13.32 6.52 13.13
N GLN A 75 14.63 6.62 13.27
CA GLN A 75 15.60 5.66 12.74
C GLN A 75 15.71 4.37 13.56
N SER A 76 15.11 4.32 14.75
CA SER A 76 15.18 3.13 15.63
C SER A 76 14.19 2.03 15.24
N LYS A 77 13.23 2.33 14.35
CA LYS A 77 12.22 1.35 13.90
C LYS A 77 12.78 0.32 12.92
N ASN A 78 12.29 -0.91 13.02
CA ASN A 78 12.67 -2.03 12.15
C ASN A 78 11.72 -2.24 10.95
N PHE A 79 10.87 -1.26 10.65
CA PHE A 79 9.92 -1.24 9.54
C PHE A 79 9.93 0.11 8.85
N ASP A 80 9.44 0.16 7.62
CA ASP A 80 9.26 1.42 6.90
C ASP A 80 7.82 1.94 7.05
N VAL A 81 7.66 3.26 6.92
CA VAL A 81 6.37 3.94 7.00
C VAL A 81 6.14 4.67 5.70
N ILE A 82 5.05 4.36 5.02
CA ILE A 82 4.59 5.07 3.83
C ILE A 82 3.13 5.45 3.95
N THR A 83 2.71 6.42 3.19
CA THR A 83 1.30 6.78 3.05
C THR A 83 0.88 6.71 1.60
N ILE A 84 -0.35 6.24 1.35
CA ILE A 84 -0.90 6.10 0.01
C ILE A 84 -2.22 6.85 -0.07
N VAL A 85 -2.35 7.66 -1.09
CA VAL A 85 -3.58 8.34 -1.49
C VAL A 85 -3.99 7.83 -2.86
N SER A 86 -5.28 7.73 -3.12
CA SER A 86 -5.80 7.30 -4.43
C SER A 86 -6.55 8.46 -5.09
N PRO A 87 -5.86 9.27 -5.91
CA PRO A 87 -6.45 10.40 -6.63
C PRO A 87 -7.66 9.97 -7.47
N GLY A 88 -8.69 10.80 -7.52
CA GLY A 88 -9.92 10.53 -8.25
C GLY A 88 -10.83 9.46 -7.64
N ALA A 89 -10.36 8.76 -6.59
CA ALA A 89 -11.14 7.71 -5.92
C ALA A 89 -11.74 8.21 -4.59
N LYS A 90 -12.96 7.75 -4.27
CA LYS A 90 -13.65 8.04 -2.99
C LYS A 90 -13.70 9.54 -2.64
N GLY A 91 -13.85 10.40 -3.63
CA GLY A 91 -13.94 11.86 -3.43
C GLY A 91 -12.61 12.58 -3.24
N GLU A 92 -11.48 11.90 -3.45
CA GLU A 92 -10.17 12.55 -3.45
C GLU A 92 -9.96 13.38 -4.73
N LYS A 93 -9.13 14.42 -4.62
CA LYS A 93 -8.69 15.27 -5.73
C LYS A 93 -7.99 14.43 -6.81
N GLU A 94 -7.97 14.94 -8.02
CA GLU A 94 -7.09 14.41 -9.06
C GLU A 94 -5.62 14.62 -8.70
N THR A 95 -4.73 13.87 -9.33
CA THR A 95 -3.29 13.82 -9.00
C THR A 95 -2.67 15.21 -8.88
N GLN A 96 -2.84 16.05 -9.87
CA GLN A 96 -2.19 17.37 -9.89
C GLN A 96 -2.73 18.30 -8.80
N ASP A 97 -4.04 18.30 -8.61
CA ASP A 97 -4.70 19.13 -7.59
C ASP A 97 -4.33 18.65 -6.17
N PHE A 98 -4.16 17.34 -5.99
CA PHE A 98 -3.67 16.79 -4.72
C PHE A 98 -2.22 17.23 -4.45
N ILE A 99 -1.33 17.12 -5.42
CA ILE A 99 0.08 17.53 -5.29
C ILE A 99 0.17 19.01 -4.91
N GLU A 100 -0.58 19.88 -5.59
CA GLU A 100 -0.61 21.32 -5.28
C GLU A 100 -1.13 21.59 -3.86
N TRP A 101 -2.21 20.92 -3.47
CA TRP A 101 -2.76 21.04 -2.13
C TRP A 101 -1.78 20.55 -1.06
N TYR A 102 -1.10 19.39 -1.28
CA TYR A 102 -0.18 18.80 -0.33
C TYR A 102 1.06 19.67 -0.08
N LYS A 103 1.52 20.43 -1.07
CA LYS A 103 2.63 21.38 -0.91
C LYS A 103 2.39 22.42 0.17
N GLY A 104 1.13 22.70 0.50
CA GLY A 104 0.77 23.57 1.62
C GLY A 104 0.94 22.94 3.00
N LEU A 105 1.17 21.62 3.09
CA LEU A 105 1.46 20.91 4.33
C LEU A 105 2.99 20.82 4.53
N ASP A 106 3.46 21.19 5.70
CA ASP A 106 4.91 21.24 5.99
C ASP A 106 5.43 19.94 6.62
N TYR A 107 5.15 18.78 5.99
CA TYR A 107 5.68 17.48 6.42
C TYR A 107 6.90 17.08 5.58
N LYS A 108 8.04 16.89 6.24
CA LYS A 108 9.33 16.62 5.57
C LYS A 108 9.69 15.13 5.48
N ASN A 109 9.10 14.30 6.36
CA ASN A 109 9.52 12.90 6.50
C ASN A 109 8.48 11.90 5.97
N ILE A 110 7.27 12.37 5.62
CA ILE A 110 6.23 11.48 5.10
C ILE A 110 6.50 11.15 3.63
N ILE A 111 6.61 9.87 3.34
CA ILE A 111 6.56 9.37 1.96
C ILE A 111 5.09 9.28 1.56
N VAL A 112 4.70 10.06 0.55
CA VAL A 112 3.36 10.02 -0.04
C VAL A 112 3.43 9.41 -1.43
N LEU A 113 2.69 8.33 -1.62
CA LEU A 113 2.53 7.68 -2.91
C LEU A 113 1.10 7.86 -3.41
N LEU A 114 0.96 8.13 -4.70
CA LEU A 114 -0.31 8.36 -5.38
C LEU A 114 -0.67 7.13 -6.21
N ASP A 115 -1.75 6.46 -5.82
CA ASP A 115 -2.28 5.27 -6.48
C ASP A 115 -3.43 5.66 -7.41
N GLU A 116 -3.11 6.14 -8.60
CA GLU A 116 -4.11 6.58 -9.60
C GLU A 116 -5.02 5.45 -10.08
N LYS A 117 -4.57 4.20 -10.01
CA LYS A 117 -5.34 3.03 -10.45
C LYS A 117 -6.21 2.44 -9.35
N GLY A 118 -6.04 2.89 -8.09
CA GLY A 118 -6.77 2.38 -6.94
C GLY A 118 -6.44 0.93 -6.58
N GLU A 119 -5.26 0.42 -6.98
CA GLU A 119 -4.86 -0.96 -6.73
C GLU A 119 -4.72 -1.25 -5.23
N THR A 120 -4.25 -0.29 -4.45
CA THR A 120 -4.17 -0.41 -2.98
C THR A 120 -5.54 -0.54 -2.35
N ILE A 121 -6.52 0.27 -2.81
CA ILE A 121 -7.91 0.19 -2.34
C ILE A 121 -8.50 -1.19 -2.67
N LYS A 122 -8.30 -1.65 -3.88
CA LYS A 122 -8.85 -2.90 -4.38
C LYS A 122 -8.23 -4.12 -3.67
N ARG A 123 -6.90 -4.25 -3.72
CA ARG A 123 -6.18 -5.38 -3.13
C ARG A 123 -6.25 -5.38 -1.61
N GLY A 124 -6.13 -4.21 -0.99
CA GLY A 124 -6.27 -4.01 0.46
C GLY A 124 -7.70 -4.04 0.96
N LYS A 125 -8.71 -4.15 0.09
CA LYS A 125 -10.15 -4.11 0.44
C LYS A 125 -10.50 -2.89 1.30
N VAL A 126 -9.90 -1.75 1.00
CA VAL A 126 -10.07 -0.49 1.74
C VAL A 126 -11.47 0.08 1.49
N ARG A 127 -12.28 0.13 2.55
CA ARG A 127 -13.69 0.57 2.45
C ARG A 127 -13.90 2.06 2.74
N GLY A 128 -12.94 2.68 3.43
CA GLY A 128 -13.00 4.10 3.82
C GLY A 128 -11.64 4.61 4.26
N TYR A 129 -11.58 5.77 4.89
CA TYR A 129 -10.34 6.35 5.40
C TYR A 129 -10.47 6.81 6.85
N PRO A 130 -9.38 6.74 7.65
CA PRO A 130 -8.11 6.08 7.34
C PRO A 130 -8.20 4.56 7.40
N TYR A 131 -7.36 3.87 6.62
CA TYR A 131 -7.09 2.44 6.72
C TYR A 131 -5.59 2.19 6.85
N ARG A 132 -5.23 1.08 7.45
CA ARG A 132 -3.85 0.63 7.66
C ARG A 132 -3.62 -0.68 6.96
N LEU A 133 -2.50 -0.80 6.27
CA LEU A 133 -2.05 -2.07 5.74
C LEU A 133 -0.68 -2.39 6.37
N VAL A 134 -0.49 -3.64 6.72
CA VAL A 134 0.82 -4.17 7.13
C VAL A 134 1.28 -5.08 6.03
N LEU A 135 2.43 -4.77 5.45
CA LEU A 135 3.08 -5.56 4.43
C LEU A 135 4.32 -6.24 5.00
N ASP A 136 4.58 -7.46 4.57
CA ASP A 136 5.87 -8.09 4.83
C ASP A 136 6.98 -7.48 3.94
N ALA A 137 8.21 -8.00 4.11
CA ALA A 137 9.38 -7.55 3.35
C ALA A 137 9.31 -7.81 1.83
N ASN A 138 8.32 -8.59 1.38
CA ASN A 138 8.04 -8.87 -0.03
C ASN A 138 6.81 -8.11 -0.54
N PHE A 139 6.30 -7.15 0.26
CA PHE A 139 5.11 -6.36 -0.01
C PHE A 139 3.79 -7.15 -0.07
N THR A 140 3.78 -8.34 0.51
CA THR A 140 2.57 -9.15 0.67
C THR A 140 1.72 -8.60 1.82
N LEU A 141 0.42 -8.45 1.60
CA LEU A 141 -0.54 -7.98 2.58
C LEU A 141 -0.70 -8.99 3.72
N GLN A 142 -0.31 -8.59 4.92
CA GLN A 142 -0.46 -9.39 6.13
C GLN A 142 -1.72 -9.02 6.90
N LYS A 143 -2.01 -7.72 6.99
CA LYS A 143 -3.19 -7.19 7.70
C LYS A 143 -3.73 -5.96 6.97
N THR A 144 -5.05 -5.82 6.98
CA THR A 144 -5.77 -4.61 6.57
C THR A 144 -6.80 -4.28 7.64
N LEU A 145 -6.70 -3.11 8.25
CA LEU A 145 -7.51 -2.71 9.39
C LEU A 145 -8.00 -1.27 9.23
N PRO A 146 -9.25 -0.96 9.61
CA PRO A 146 -9.75 0.41 9.60
C PRO A 146 -9.18 1.24 10.75
N GLY A 147 -9.20 2.57 10.57
CA GLY A 147 -8.90 3.55 11.61
C GLY A 147 -7.44 3.96 11.72
N HIS A 148 -7.16 4.91 12.60
CA HIS A 148 -5.83 5.39 12.95
C HIS A 148 -5.27 4.62 14.14
N LEU A 149 -3.95 4.46 14.21
CA LEU A 149 -3.21 3.99 15.39
C LEU A 149 -2.16 5.03 15.78
N GLY A 150 -1.96 5.18 17.07
CA GLY A 150 -0.83 5.95 17.61
C GLY A 150 0.50 5.21 17.42
N THR A 151 1.61 5.96 17.48
CA THR A 151 2.98 5.44 17.27
C THR A 151 3.29 4.18 18.06
N ALA A 152 2.94 4.14 19.37
CA ALA A 152 3.21 2.99 20.21
C ALA A 152 2.46 1.72 19.73
N GLN A 153 1.24 1.88 19.27
CA GLN A 153 0.43 0.79 18.74
C GLN A 153 0.94 0.32 17.36
N ILE A 154 1.42 1.25 16.52
CA ILE A 154 2.03 0.90 15.23
C ILE A 154 3.29 0.06 15.46
N LYS A 155 4.17 0.48 16.38
CA LYS A 155 5.39 -0.27 16.72
C LYS A 155 5.13 -1.69 17.22
N GLN A 156 3.97 -1.95 17.83
CA GLN A 156 3.57 -3.29 18.29
C GLN A 156 3.12 -4.23 17.15
N LEU A 157 2.96 -3.73 15.92
CA LEU A 157 2.59 -4.56 14.78
C LEU A 157 3.78 -5.30 14.16
N PHE A 158 5.00 -4.89 14.52
CA PHE A 158 6.29 -5.34 14.00
C PHE A 158 7.22 -5.83 15.11
#